data_0a2c1e4544f0b3a16d1addfabcf75e9a
#
_entry.id   0a2c1e4544f0b3a16d1addfabcf75e9a
#
_cell.length_a   1.000
_cell.length_b   1.000
_cell.length_c   1.000
_cell.angle_alpha   90.00
_cell.angle_beta   90.00
_cell.angle_gamma   90.00
#
_symmetry.space_group_name_H-M   'P 1'
#
loop_
_entity.id
_entity.type
_entity.pdbx_description
1 polymer ?
#
loop_
_entity_poly.entity_id
_entity_poly.type
_entity_poly.pdbx_seq_one_letter_code
_entity_poly.pdbx_strand_id
1 'polypeptide(L)'
;MGKAALALDANTFAFFTRNPRGGKAKEIDEKDVEKFLNFAKEHEFGKIVAHAPYTMNLCAAKEDVRSFSKEMLLDDLKRMEYTPYNYYNFHPGSHVGQGAEKGIVLIAEALNEALKPEQTTTVLLETMAGKGTEVGRTFEELREILDRVELNDKMGVCLDTCHVWDGGYDIVNDLDGVLNEFDRVIGLDRLKAVHFNDSMNDCGSHKDRH
;
A
#
# COMPACT_ATOMS: atom_id res chain seq x y z
N MET A 1 0.29 1.03 -20.19
CA MET A 1 1.29 1.14 -19.12
C MET A 1 2.49 0.24 -19.39
N GLY A 2 2.37 -1.08 -19.58
CA GLY A 2 3.52 -1.97 -19.84
C GLY A 2 4.47 -1.52 -20.94
N LYS A 3 3.93 -1.12 -22.11
CA LYS A 3 4.79 -0.59 -23.20
C LYS A 3 5.54 0.69 -22.83
N ALA A 4 4.96 1.55 -21.99
CA ALA A 4 5.64 2.75 -21.51
C ALA A 4 6.74 2.41 -20.51
N ALA A 5 6.51 1.46 -19.63
CA ALA A 5 7.53 0.96 -18.71
C ALA A 5 8.70 0.33 -19.48
N LEU A 6 8.42 -0.54 -20.45
CA LEU A 6 9.45 -1.17 -21.29
C LEU A 6 10.28 -0.14 -22.08
N ALA A 7 9.67 0.93 -22.55
CA ALA A 7 10.39 2.00 -23.25
C ALA A 7 11.35 2.79 -22.34
N LEU A 8 11.23 2.63 -21.03
CA LEU A 8 12.13 3.17 -20.00
C LEU A 8 13.06 2.12 -19.42
N ASP A 9 13.20 0.96 -20.09
CA ASP A 9 13.98 -0.20 -19.61
C ASP A 9 13.50 -0.72 -18.24
N ALA A 10 12.22 -0.47 -17.90
CA ALA A 10 11.60 -0.97 -16.66
C ALA A 10 10.79 -2.23 -16.94
N ASN A 11 10.84 -3.17 -16.00
CA ASN A 11 10.09 -4.44 -16.06
C ASN A 11 8.96 -4.49 -15.02
N THR A 12 8.59 -3.37 -14.44
CA THR A 12 7.45 -3.22 -13.54
C THR A 12 6.92 -1.78 -13.60
N PHE A 13 5.77 -1.55 -13.00
CA PHE A 13 5.20 -0.20 -12.83
C PHE A 13 4.19 -0.18 -11.67
N ALA A 14 3.97 1.01 -11.13
CA ALA A 14 2.85 1.30 -10.25
C ALA A 14 1.70 1.96 -11.04
N PHE A 15 0.45 1.72 -10.61
CA PHE A 15 -0.72 2.32 -11.23
C PHE A 15 -1.86 2.46 -10.22
N PHE A 16 -2.83 3.31 -10.50
CA PHE A 16 -4.04 3.42 -9.69
C PHE A 16 -5.16 2.54 -10.26
N THR A 17 -5.84 1.80 -9.38
CA THR A 17 -7.00 0.96 -9.75
C THR A 17 -8.17 1.79 -10.27
N ARG A 18 -8.25 3.05 -9.83
CA ARG A 18 -9.25 4.06 -10.19
C ARG A 18 -8.64 5.45 -10.13
N ASN A 19 -9.43 6.49 -10.32
CA ASN A 19 -8.94 7.87 -10.15
C ASN A 19 -8.31 8.05 -8.76
N PRO A 20 -7.09 8.58 -8.64
CA PRO A 20 -6.41 8.80 -7.35
C PRO A 20 -7.21 9.62 -6.33
N ARG A 21 -8.15 10.46 -6.80
CA ARG A 21 -9.07 11.24 -5.96
C ARG A 21 -10.34 10.50 -5.60
N GLY A 22 -10.41 9.19 -5.87
CA GLY A 22 -11.55 8.33 -5.62
C GLY A 22 -12.57 8.34 -6.76
N GLY A 23 -13.68 7.68 -6.50
CA GLY A 23 -14.78 7.56 -7.45
C GLY A 23 -14.91 6.17 -8.09
N LYS A 24 -15.85 6.07 -9.03
CA LYS A 24 -16.15 4.81 -9.71
C LYS A 24 -14.99 4.39 -10.62
N ALA A 25 -14.57 3.14 -10.52
CA ALA A 25 -13.61 2.55 -11.45
C ALA A 25 -14.26 2.32 -12.82
N LYS A 26 -13.45 2.37 -13.89
CA LYS A 26 -13.90 1.97 -15.23
C LYS A 26 -14.15 0.46 -15.27
N GLU A 27 -15.02 0.02 -16.16
CA GLU A 27 -15.19 -1.39 -16.45
C GLU A 27 -13.85 -2.00 -16.94
N ILE A 28 -13.62 -3.27 -16.58
CA ILE A 28 -12.43 -3.98 -17.01
C ILE A 28 -12.68 -4.50 -18.42
N ASP A 29 -11.76 -4.21 -19.33
CA ASP A 29 -11.71 -4.81 -20.65
C ASP A 29 -10.86 -6.09 -20.58
N GLU A 30 -11.50 -7.25 -20.55
CA GLU A 30 -10.84 -8.55 -20.45
C GLU A 30 -9.86 -8.80 -21.60
N LYS A 31 -10.14 -8.27 -22.79
CA LYS A 31 -9.22 -8.38 -23.94
C LYS A 31 -7.95 -7.55 -23.74
N ASP A 32 -8.08 -6.40 -23.09
CA ASP A 32 -6.90 -5.58 -22.75
C ASP A 32 -6.06 -6.23 -21.64
N VAL A 33 -6.73 -6.84 -20.65
CA VAL A 33 -6.07 -7.66 -19.62
C VAL A 33 -5.29 -8.81 -20.24
N GLU A 34 -5.91 -9.61 -21.11
CA GLU A 34 -5.26 -10.74 -21.80
C GLU A 34 -4.03 -10.27 -22.59
N LYS A 35 -4.15 -9.17 -23.33
CA LYS A 35 -3.01 -8.57 -24.04
C LYS A 35 -1.89 -8.16 -23.11
N PHE A 36 -2.24 -7.57 -21.95
CA PHE A 36 -1.24 -7.19 -20.97
C PHE A 36 -0.55 -8.42 -20.37
N LEU A 37 -1.27 -9.46 -19.98
CA LEU A 37 -0.70 -10.66 -19.39
C LEU A 37 0.27 -11.36 -20.36
N ASN A 38 -0.12 -11.46 -21.63
CA ASN A 38 0.77 -12.01 -22.68
C ASN A 38 2.02 -11.14 -22.87
N PHE A 39 1.86 -9.82 -22.94
CA PHE A 39 2.95 -8.86 -23.02
C PHE A 39 3.89 -8.94 -21.82
N ALA A 40 3.34 -9.00 -20.61
CA ALA A 40 4.13 -9.09 -19.38
C ALA A 40 4.96 -10.39 -19.33
N LYS A 41 4.37 -11.50 -19.78
CA LYS A 41 5.07 -12.78 -19.89
C LYS A 41 6.19 -12.74 -20.93
N GLU A 42 5.92 -12.18 -22.13
CA GLU A 42 6.88 -12.07 -23.23
C GLU A 42 8.10 -11.22 -22.86
N HIS A 43 7.89 -10.16 -22.06
CA HIS A 43 8.93 -9.23 -21.66
C HIS A 43 9.42 -9.41 -20.21
N GLU A 44 9.14 -10.57 -19.60
CA GLU A 44 9.61 -10.95 -18.26
C GLU A 44 9.33 -9.89 -17.19
N PHE A 45 8.11 -9.31 -17.22
CA PHE A 45 7.70 -8.34 -16.21
C PHE A 45 7.69 -8.97 -14.83
N GLY A 46 8.22 -8.23 -13.86
CA GLY A 46 8.05 -8.50 -12.44
C GLY A 46 6.64 -8.20 -11.96
N LYS A 47 6.44 -8.24 -10.66
CA LYS A 47 5.16 -7.89 -10.06
C LYS A 47 4.86 -6.40 -10.24
N ILE A 48 3.64 -6.08 -10.64
CA ILE A 48 3.15 -4.69 -10.70
C ILE A 48 2.47 -4.32 -9.38
N VAL A 49 2.47 -3.02 -9.07
CA VAL A 49 1.89 -2.49 -7.84
C VAL A 49 0.69 -1.61 -8.18
N ALA A 50 -0.50 -2.05 -7.79
CA ALA A 50 -1.67 -1.20 -7.83
C ALA A 50 -1.73 -0.34 -6.57
N HIS A 51 -2.07 0.92 -6.70
CA HIS A 51 -2.24 1.83 -5.57
C HIS A 51 -3.71 2.18 -5.38
N ALA A 52 -4.18 2.12 -4.15
CA ALA A 52 -5.49 2.61 -3.77
C ALA A 52 -5.62 4.12 -3.99
N PRO A 53 -6.83 4.66 -4.19
CA PRO A 53 -7.00 6.10 -4.23
C PRO A 53 -6.69 6.74 -2.87
N TYR A 54 -6.09 7.91 -2.89
CA TYR A 54 -5.72 8.67 -1.68
C TYR A 54 -6.90 9.04 -0.76
N THR A 55 -8.12 8.95 -1.27
CA THR A 55 -9.34 9.21 -0.50
C THR A 55 -9.80 8.02 0.34
N MET A 56 -9.17 6.84 0.17
CA MET A 56 -9.48 5.68 0.99
C MET A 56 -8.95 5.88 2.41
N ASN A 57 -9.82 5.74 3.40
CA ASN A 57 -9.47 5.84 4.82
C ASN A 57 -10.26 4.83 5.65
N LEU A 58 -9.66 3.66 5.89
CA LEU A 58 -10.30 2.55 6.60
C LEU A 58 -10.50 2.82 8.10
N CYS A 59 -9.82 3.82 8.66
CA CYS A 59 -9.94 4.20 10.06
C CYS A 59 -10.53 5.61 10.29
N ALA A 60 -11.22 6.17 9.30
CA ALA A 60 -11.88 7.45 9.46
C ALA A 60 -12.84 7.47 10.65
N ALA A 61 -12.99 8.63 11.31
CA ALA A 61 -13.93 8.80 12.43
C ALA A 61 -15.39 8.62 12.00
N LYS A 62 -15.72 9.06 10.77
CA LYS A 62 -17.05 8.94 10.20
C LYS A 62 -17.29 7.57 9.61
N GLU A 63 -18.38 6.94 9.99
CA GLU A 63 -18.72 5.59 9.55
C GLU A 63 -19.03 5.50 8.04
N ASP A 64 -19.69 6.49 7.48
CA ASP A 64 -19.96 6.56 6.04
C ASP A 64 -18.67 6.57 5.20
N VAL A 65 -17.63 7.27 5.67
CA VAL A 65 -16.31 7.28 5.02
C VAL A 65 -15.63 5.91 5.14
N ARG A 66 -15.73 5.26 6.29
CA ARG A 66 -15.16 3.90 6.48
C ARG A 66 -15.88 2.88 5.59
N SER A 67 -17.21 2.90 5.58
CA SER A 67 -18.01 1.98 4.77
C SER A 67 -17.70 2.14 3.29
N PHE A 68 -17.63 3.38 2.78
CA PHE A 68 -17.22 3.65 1.41
C PHE A 68 -15.79 3.17 1.11
N SER A 69 -14.87 3.34 2.06
CA SER A 69 -13.48 2.87 1.92
C SER A 69 -13.39 1.34 1.87
N LYS A 70 -14.20 0.64 2.68
CA LYS A 70 -14.31 -0.83 2.63
C LYS A 70 -14.87 -1.32 1.29
N GLU A 71 -15.91 -0.67 0.78
CA GLU A 71 -16.47 -1.00 -0.54
C GLU A 71 -15.43 -0.81 -1.66
N MET A 72 -14.65 0.27 -1.61
CA MET A 72 -13.54 0.48 -2.55
C MET A 72 -12.48 -0.62 -2.45
N LEU A 73 -12.06 -0.98 -1.23
CA LEU A 73 -11.08 -2.04 -1.00
C LEU A 73 -11.57 -3.37 -1.58
N LEU A 74 -12.82 -3.75 -1.30
CA LEU A 74 -13.43 -4.97 -1.81
C LEU A 74 -13.51 -5.00 -3.35
N ASP A 75 -13.89 -3.88 -3.97
CA ASP A 75 -13.94 -3.77 -5.43
C ASP A 75 -12.53 -3.83 -6.03
N ASP A 76 -11.57 -3.11 -5.44
CA ASP A 76 -10.21 -3.11 -5.94
C ASP A 76 -9.55 -4.49 -5.83
N LEU A 77 -9.73 -5.22 -4.73
CA LEU A 77 -9.19 -6.58 -4.60
C LEU A 77 -9.79 -7.54 -5.64
N LYS A 78 -11.10 -7.47 -5.92
CA LYS A 78 -11.71 -8.22 -7.02
C LYS A 78 -11.11 -7.87 -8.38
N ARG A 79 -10.82 -6.61 -8.61
CA ARG A 79 -10.21 -6.12 -9.85
C ARG A 79 -8.78 -6.60 -10.01
N MET A 80 -8.03 -6.71 -8.92
CA MET A 80 -6.66 -7.21 -8.94
C MET A 80 -6.55 -8.67 -9.36
N GLU A 81 -7.58 -9.48 -9.13
CA GLU A 81 -7.59 -10.87 -9.56
C GLU A 81 -7.65 -11.06 -11.10
N TYR A 82 -7.93 -10.01 -11.87
CA TYR A 82 -7.72 -10.01 -13.33
C TYR A 82 -6.23 -9.97 -13.72
N THR A 83 -5.36 -9.48 -12.83
CA THR A 83 -3.91 -9.55 -12.98
C THR A 83 -3.34 -10.27 -11.75
N PRO A 84 -3.44 -11.61 -11.68
CA PRO A 84 -3.17 -12.39 -10.48
C PRO A 84 -1.70 -12.31 -10.04
N TYR A 85 -1.47 -12.60 -8.76
CA TYR A 85 -0.12 -12.66 -8.12
C TYR A 85 0.62 -11.33 -8.04
N ASN A 86 -0.07 -10.19 -8.17
CA ASN A 86 0.48 -8.85 -8.05
C ASN A 86 0.19 -8.20 -6.70
N TYR A 87 0.61 -6.96 -6.52
CA TYR A 87 0.51 -6.23 -5.27
C TYR A 87 -0.56 -5.15 -5.32
N TYR A 88 -1.30 -5.01 -4.23
CA TYR A 88 -2.22 -3.90 -4.00
C TYR A 88 -1.75 -3.12 -2.77
N ASN A 89 -1.32 -1.89 -2.97
CA ASN A 89 -0.78 -1.00 -1.95
C ASN A 89 -1.80 0.06 -1.52
N PHE A 90 -1.85 0.38 -0.24
CA PHE A 90 -2.71 1.44 0.26
C PHE A 90 -2.12 2.13 1.50
N HIS A 91 -2.46 3.40 1.67
CA HIS A 91 -2.20 4.13 2.90
C HIS A 91 -3.12 3.61 4.01
N PRO A 92 -2.62 3.19 5.19
CA PRO A 92 -3.45 2.67 6.27
C PRO A 92 -4.60 3.60 6.66
N GLY A 93 -4.37 4.92 6.59
CA GLY A 93 -5.39 5.94 6.80
C GLY A 93 -5.07 6.88 7.95
N SER A 94 -6.07 7.67 8.32
CA SER A 94 -5.96 8.71 9.34
C SER A 94 -7.06 8.53 10.38
N HIS A 95 -6.69 8.41 11.65
CA HIS A 95 -7.64 8.12 12.74
C HIS A 95 -8.51 9.32 13.16
N VAL A 96 -8.21 10.52 12.67
CA VAL A 96 -8.99 11.75 12.86
C VAL A 96 -9.42 11.97 14.32
N GLY A 97 -8.44 11.94 15.24
CA GLY A 97 -8.65 12.21 16.66
C GLY A 97 -9.15 11.04 17.53
N GLN A 98 -9.42 9.86 16.92
CA GLN A 98 -9.85 8.67 17.71
C GLN A 98 -8.70 7.95 18.43
N GLY A 99 -7.45 8.27 18.11
CA GLY A 99 -6.25 7.59 18.59
C GLY A 99 -5.76 6.50 17.64
N ALA A 100 -4.44 6.31 17.60
CA ALA A 100 -3.79 5.35 16.71
C ALA A 100 -4.26 3.90 16.98
N GLU A 101 -4.36 3.50 18.25
CA GLU A 101 -4.85 2.16 18.64
C GLU A 101 -6.23 1.85 18.04
N LYS A 102 -7.18 2.79 18.15
CA LYS A 102 -8.51 2.63 17.54
C LYS A 102 -8.41 2.57 16.01
N GLY A 103 -7.53 3.38 15.42
CA GLY A 103 -7.26 3.35 13.97
C GLY A 103 -6.75 1.99 13.51
N ILE A 104 -5.78 1.42 14.19
CA ILE A 104 -5.20 0.08 13.94
C ILE A 104 -6.29 -1.00 13.98
N VAL A 105 -7.13 -0.99 15.01
CA VAL A 105 -8.24 -1.95 15.14
C VAL A 105 -9.18 -1.86 13.93
N LEU A 106 -9.61 -0.66 13.56
CA LEU A 106 -10.55 -0.44 12.44
C LEU A 106 -9.96 -0.88 11.10
N ILE A 107 -8.66 -0.65 10.87
CA ILE A 107 -7.96 -1.09 9.66
C ILE A 107 -7.91 -2.62 9.61
N ALA A 108 -7.52 -3.26 10.71
CA ALA A 108 -7.45 -4.72 10.79
C ALA A 108 -8.83 -5.39 10.61
N GLU A 109 -9.88 -4.84 11.21
CA GLU A 109 -11.26 -5.29 11.01
C GLU A 109 -11.68 -5.21 9.53
N ALA A 110 -11.37 -4.08 8.86
CA ALA A 110 -11.67 -3.92 7.45
C ALA A 110 -10.91 -4.93 6.56
N LEU A 111 -9.65 -5.21 6.88
CA LEU A 111 -8.83 -6.20 6.17
C LEU A 111 -9.36 -7.62 6.41
N ASN A 112 -9.74 -7.98 7.64
CA ASN A 112 -10.33 -9.28 7.95
C ASN A 112 -11.67 -9.53 7.24
N GLU A 113 -12.46 -8.48 7.00
CA GLU A 113 -13.69 -8.57 6.20
C GLU A 113 -13.38 -8.71 4.69
N ALA A 114 -12.32 -8.06 4.20
CA ALA A 114 -12.04 -7.96 2.78
C ALA A 114 -11.20 -9.12 2.22
N LEU A 115 -10.21 -9.59 2.96
CA LEU A 115 -9.28 -10.62 2.51
C LEU A 115 -9.98 -11.98 2.34
N LYS A 116 -9.54 -12.73 1.33
CA LYS A 116 -10.06 -14.07 1.04
C LYS A 116 -8.91 -15.07 0.94
N PRO A 117 -9.09 -16.32 1.44
CA PRO A 117 -8.05 -17.34 1.37
C PRO A 117 -7.60 -17.64 -0.07
N GLU A 118 -8.55 -17.60 -1.02
CA GLU A 118 -8.33 -17.91 -2.43
C GLU A 118 -7.70 -16.78 -3.23
N GLN A 119 -7.64 -15.53 -2.71
CA GLN A 119 -7.06 -14.43 -3.47
C GLN A 119 -5.58 -14.63 -3.74
N THR A 120 -5.14 -14.20 -4.92
CA THR A 120 -3.73 -14.25 -5.33
C THR A 120 -2.99 -12.96 -5.06
N THR A 121 -3.71 -11.87 -4.89
CA THR A 121 -3.18 -10.53 -4.63
C THR A 121 -2.62 -10.44 -3.21
N THR A 122 -1.38 -9.97 -3.08
CA THR A 122 -0.81 -9.58 -1.77
C THR A 122 -1.14 -8.12 -1.51
N VAL A 123 -1.71 -7.83 -0.34
CA VAL A 123 -2.08 -6.46 0.08
C VAL A 123 -0.94 -5.85 0.89
N LEU A 124 -0.54 -4.64 0.53
CA LEU A 124 0.59 -3.95 1.15
C LEU A 124 0.10 -2.77 1.98
N LEU A 125 0.56 -2.72 3.23
CA LEU A 125 0.49 -1.51 4.05
C LEU A 125 1.66 -0.60 3.67
N GLU A 126 1.39 0.64 3.33
CA GLU A 126 2.45 1.60 3.09
C GLU A 126 2.95 2.22 4.39
N THR A 127 4.27 2.42 4.51
CA THR A 127 4.85 3.23 5.58
C THR A 127 4.40 4.68 5.43
N MET A 128 4.07 5.37 6.53
CA MET A 128 3.52 6.72 6.52
C MET A 128 4.44 7.73 7.20
N ALA A 129 4.37 8.98 6.74
CA ALA A 129 5.15 10.08 7.31
C ALA A 129 4.69 10.52 8.72
N GLY A 130 3.49 10.12 9.13
CA GLY A 130 2.90 10.56 10.39
C GLY A 130 2.30 11.97 10.32
N LYS A 131 1.89 12.39 9.13
CA LYS A 131 1.24 13.69 8.93
C LYS A 131 -0.12 13.75 9.62
N GLY A 132 -0.27 14.67 10.54
CA GLY A 132 -1.50 14.84 11.29
C GLY A 132 -1.83 13.62 12.15
N THR A 133 -2.79 12.82 11.74
CA THR A 133 -3.29 11.64 12.47
C THR A 133 -3.18 10.35 11.67
N GLU A 134 -2.21 10.28 10.77
CA GLU A 134 -1.92 9.07 10.00
C GLU A 134 -1.52 7.90 10.91
N VAL A 135 -1.97 6.70 10.53
CA VAL A 135 -1.59 5.42 11.11
C VAL A 135 -0.57 4.75 10.21
N GLY A 136 0.38 4.03 10.78
CA GLY A 136 1.46 3.38 10.05
C GLY A 136 2.73 4.24 9.94
N ARG A 137 2.86 5.25 10.80
CA ARG A 137 4.03 6.13 10.89
C ARG A 137 5.24 5.47 11.53
N THR A 138 5.04 4.40 12.30
CA THR A 138 6.12 3.59 12.86
C THR A 138 5.99 2.15 12.41
N PHE A 139 7.09 1.41 12.41
CA PHE A 139 7.10 0.00 12.07
C PHE A 139 6.25 -0.82 13.05
N GLU A 140 6.18 -0.42 14.32
CA GLU A 140 5.34 -1.05 15.34
C GLU A 140 3.85 -0.90 15.03
N GLU A 141 3.39 0.27 14.56
CA GLU A 141 1.99 0.46 14.15
C GLU A 141 1.61 -0.45 12.98
N LEU A 142 2.50 -0.59 11.98
CA LEU A 142 2.30 -1.51 10.87
C LEU A 142 2.31 -2.98 11.33
N ARG A 143 3.25 -3.33 12.21
CA ARG A 143 3.33 -4.67 12.80
C ARG A 143 2.05 -5.00 13.56
N GLU A 144 1.54 -4.08 14.34
CA GLU A 144 0.31 -4.30 15.11
C GLU A 144 -0.91 -4.51 14.21
N ILE A 145 -1.00 -3.82 13.06
CA ILE A 145 -2.04 -4.11 12.06
C ILE A 145 -1.87 -5.53 11.52
N LEU A 146 -0.66 -5.91 11.10
CA LEU A 146 -0.37 -7.24 10.56
C LEU A 146 -0.71 -8.37 11.55
N ASP A 147 -0.41 -8.18 12.84
CA ASP A 147 -0.68 -9.19 13.88
C ASP A 147 -2.17 -9.38 14.16
N ARG A 148 -3.02 -8.38 13.85
CA ARG A 148 -4.47 -8.43 14.00
C ARG A 148 -5.19 -8.96 12.76
N VAL A 149 -4.49 -9.13 11.63
CA VAL A 149 -5.06 -9.67 10.40
C VAL A 149 -4.95 -11.19 10.39
N GLU A 150 -6.10 -11.87 10.28
CA GLU A 150 -6.19 -13.34 10.31
C GLU A 150 -5.46 -13.99 9.12
N LEU A 151 -5.64 -13.45 7.90
CA LEU A 151 -4.96 -13.87 6.68
C LEU A 151 -3.67 -13.05 6.45
N ASN A 152 -2.81 -12.97 7.46
CA ASN A 152 -1.62 -12.13 7.40
C ASN A 152 -0.55 -12.63 6.42
N ASP A 153 -0.64 -13.88 5.95
CA ASP A 153 0.16 -14.41 4.84
C ASP A 153 -0.16 -13.74 3.50
N LYS A 154 -1.35 -13.13 3.38
CA LYS A 154 -1.76 -12.29 2.23
C LYS A 154 -1.30 -10.85 2.35
N MET A 155 -0.59 -10.49 3.41
CA MET A 155 -0.16 -9.13 3.69
C MET A 155 1.35 -8.94 3.51
N GLY A 156 1.74 -7.73 3.17
CA GLY A 156 3.12 -7.27 3.13
C GLY A 156 3.19 -5.77 3.41
N VAL A 157 4.37 -5.20 3.18
CA VAL A 157 4.63 -3.78 3.39
C VAL A 157 5.24 -3.18 2.12
N CYS A 158 4.82 -1.95 1.80
CA CYS A 158 5.48 -1.06 0.86
C CYS A 158 6.22 0.01 1.66
N LEU A 159 7.53 0.10 1.50
CA LEU A 159 8.34 1.14 2.12
C LEU A 159 8.42 2.33 1.17
N ASP A 160 7.89 3.48 1.58
CA ASP A 160 8.10 4.74 0.87
C ASP A 160 9.24 5.50 1.52
N THR A 161 10.28 5.82 0.73
CA THR A 161 11.51 6.46 1.24
C THR A 161 11.28 7.89 1.74
N CYS A 162 10.37 8.65 1.12
CA CYS A 162 9.95 9.95 1.62
C CYS A 162 9.21 9.81 2.96
N HIS A 163 8.29 8.87 3.05
CA HIS A 163 7.48 8.69 4.25
C HIS A 163 8.31 8.25 5.45
N VAL A 164 9.21 7.28 5.30
CA VAL A 164 10.07 6.87 6.43
C VAL A 164 11.03 7.98 6.84
N TRP A 165 11.61 8.72 5.89
CA TRP A 165 12.43 9.89 6.19
C TRP A 165 11.65 10.96 6.96
N ASP A 166 10.50 11.37 6.44
CA ASP A 166 9.64 12.34 7.12
C ASP A 166 9.08 11.79 8.45
N GLY A 167 8.95 10.46 8.57
CA GLY A 167 8.56 9.75 9.80
C GLY A 167 9.64 9.71 10.88
N GLY A 168 10.89 10.06 10.53
CA GLY A 168 12.01 10.15 11.46
C GLY A 168 13.04 9.01 11.36
N TYR A 169 12.92 8.13 10.35
CA TYR A 169 13.92 7.10 10.09
C TYR A 169 15.01 7.65 9.16
N ASP A 170 16.24 7.78 9.65
CA ASP A 170 17.37 8.39 8.92
C ASP A 170 17.96 7.42 7.87
N ILE A 171 17.26 7.23 6.77
CA ILE A 171 17.68 6.38 5.65
C ILE A 171 18.87 6.97 4.86
N VAL A 172 19.25 8.21 5.11
CA VAL A 172 20.35 8.88 4.42
C VAL A 172 21.69 8.57 5.09
N ASN A 173 21.74 8.64 6.42
CA ASN A 173 22.97 8.46 7.18
C ASN A 173 23.08 7.07 7.84
N ASP A 174 21.94 6.38 8.06
CA ASP A 174 21.89 5.08 8.75
C ASP A 174 20.88 4.12 8.09
N LEU A 175 20.98 3.90 6.79
CA LEU A 175 20.11 2.97 6.06
C LEU A 175 20.14 1.56 6.65
N ASP A 176 21.33 1.04 6.99
CA ASP A 176 21.47 -0.30 7.55
C ASP A 176 20.77 -0.40 8.93
N GLY A 177 20.87 0.63 9.77
CA GLY A 177 20.16 0.70 11.06
C GLY A 177 18.65 0.67 10.86
N VAL A 178 18.13 1.46 9.93
CA VAL A 178 16.69 1.48 9.60
C VAL A 178 16.21 0.14 9.06
N LEU A 179 16.96 -0.50 8.16
CA LEU A 179 16.60 -1.82 7.62
C LEU A 179 16.69 -2.92 8.70
N ASN A 180 17.67 -2.86 9.59
CA ASN A 180 17.76 -3.78 10.73
C ASN A 180 16.58 -3.59 11.71
N GLU A 181 16.13 -2.36 11.93
CA GLU A 181 14.95 -2.08 12.74
C GLU A 181 13.68 -2.62 12.06
N PHE A 182 13.52 -2.38 10.75
CA PHE A 182 12.43 -2.93 9.97
C PHE A 182 12.40 -4.47 10.05
N ASP A 183 13.55 -5.13 9.89
CA ASP A 183 13.66 -6.58 9.98
C ASP A 183 13.28 -7.10 11.37
N ARG A 184 13.76 -6.45 12.41
CA ARG A 184 13.47 -6.81 13.80
C ARG A 184 11.98 -6.66 14.14
N VAL A 185 11.31 -5.62 13.63
CA VAL A 185 9.92 -5.29 14.01
C VAL A 185 8.92 -5.98 13.07
N ILE A 186 9.14 -5.93 11.77
CA ILE A 186 8.19 -6.40 10.74
C ILE A 186 8.67 -7.70 10.10
N GLY A 187 9.97 -7.79 9.77
CA GLY A 187 10.59 -8.83 8.98
C GLY A 187 10.83 -8.37 7.53
N LEU A 188 12.05 -8.51 7.02
CA LEU A 188 12.39 -8.16 5.62
C LEU A 188 11.65 -9.02 4.59
N ASP A 189 11.23 -10.21 4.96
CA ASP A 189 10.38 -11.07 4.12
C ASP A 189 9.00 -10.45 3.82
N ARG A 190 8.55 -9.49 4.64
CA ARG A 190 7.33 -8.71 4.44
C ARG A 190 7.50 -7.50 3.54
N LEU A 191 8.74 -7.04 3.28
CA LEU A 191 9.01 -5.95 2.35
C LEU A 191 8.82 -6.43 0.91
N LYS A 192 7.76 -5.97 0.26
CA LYS A 192 7.36 -6.43 -1.08
C LYS A 192 7.54 -5.39 -2.18
N ALA A 193 7.49 -4.11 -1.81
CA ALA A 193 7.65 -3.00 -2.73
C ALA A 193 8.34 -1.82 -2.04
N VAL A 194 8.98 -0.98 -2.84
CA VAL A 194 9.55 0.29 -2.39
C VAL A 194 9.04 1.38 -3.33
N HIS A 195 8.44 2.44 -2.77
CA HIS A 195 8.27 3.71 -3.45
C HIS A 195 9.54 4.53 -3.22
N PHE A 196 10.31 4.69 -4.27
CA PHE A 196 11.61 5.37 -4.21
C PHE A 196 11.43 6.86 -4.49
N ASN A 197 11.04 7.60 -3.46
CA ASN A 197 10.75 9.02 -3.49
C ASN A 197 11.82 9.82 -2.74
N ASP A 198 12.09 11.04 -3.22
CA ASP A 198 12.87 12.03 -2.46
C ASP A 198 11.98 12.78 -1.46
N SER A 199 12.54 13.54 -0.53
CA SER A 199 11.78 14.43 0.33
C SER A 199 12.30 15.87 0.25
N MET A 200 11.38 16.82 0.22
CA MET A 200 11.68 18.26 0.29
C MET A 200 11.92 18.75 1.73
N ASN A 201 11.86 17.87 2.72
CA ASN A 201 11.86 18.23 4.14
C ASN A 201 13.02 17.58 4.88
N ASP A 202 13.26 18.06 6.11
CA ASP A 202 14.19 17.44 7.03
C ASP A 202 13.61 16.15 7.62
N CYS A 203 14.50 15.25 8.05
CA CYS A 203 14.12 14.01 8.74
C CYS A 203 13.22 14.30 9.94
N GLY A 204 12.15 13.52 10.07
CA GLY A 204 11.19 13.68 11.17
C GLY A 204 10.27 14.90 11.05
N SER A 205 10.11 15.46 9.87
CA SER A 205 9.25 16.64 9.64
C SER A 205 7.75 16.35 9.67
N HIS A 206 7.34 15.11 9.45
CA HIS A 206 5.94 14.66 9.36
C HIS A 206 5.08 15.44 8.33
N LYS A 207 5.64 15.72 7.16
CA LYS A 207 4.97 16.56 6.15
C LYS A 207 4.50 15.84 4.89
N ASP A 208 5.23 14.80 4.46
CA ASP A 208 4.95 14.09 3.22
C ASP A 208 4.91 15.05 2.01
N ARG A 209 6.09 15.39 1.50
CA ARG A 209 6.27 16.18 0.27
C ARG A 209 7.49 15.69 -0.51
N HIS A 210 7.22 15.14 -1.64
CA HIS A 210 8.19 14.69 -2.63
C HIS A 210 7.95 15.32 -3.99
#